data_64f4a3328ef87d9893d3b603dbedacbd
#
_entry.id   64f4a3328ef87d9893d3b603dbedacbd
#
_cell.length_a   1.000
_cell.length_b   1.000
_cell.length_c   1.000
_cell.angle_alpha   90.00
_cell.angle_beta   90.00
_cell.angle_gamma   90.00
#
_symmetry.space_group_name_H-M   'P 1'
#
loop_
_entity.id
_entity.type
_entity.pdbx_description
1 polymer ?
#
loop_
_entity_poly.entity_id
_entity_poly.type
_entity_poly.pdbx_seq_one_letter_code
_entity_poly.pdbx_strand_id
1 'polypeptide(L)'
;MIDKIITISEHSKKVFENTKYDVGNRETGEEVKGWGLQVPVEVVNYAVREEEPQEVDIKFTTTKNFLAVSQWGPRKNLENTIVWFAQEFKDDADVGLVVKTSTACDSLRDRMFTESRIQGLLANVPDRKCKIYFVHGELSPGQLTWLYQHPTMKALINIAHGEGYGLPLFEAAYNGLPLLTLAWSGQLDFMCRPNKKGKSFPRIIKVDYEIQPIQKTAVWDGVLQADSMWAYAKEASYKQGLRAAIEKDKHYKQEALGLQKYILENFTQEKIYAQFVDSLGVTLDVESSVGTLKTSLLAIENPKERATAAIEALQSRTLQAEKLELLKDLFKGESCYVLSCGPTLTEHDSTKLTALLGDTLTVSIKQAYDLFAEVTDFHIYNCANYKDYDYSKKRPVVMEASTTPFKQGECDIKFFIRERNFDNSVSAKKNFGDWTLDNQTLLRPYGPGIMYEAVFYLLQHLGVSEATTIGWDNKLLPEGADQQHFYDKKGSEYNKAEFIHSNEVAANEVAVGTLSHEENITLGVIDDWYEWLKTEGCELKIVSRLNPASKKITRVEL
;
A
#
# COMPACT_ATOMS: atom_id res chain seq x y z
N MET A 1 18.38 16.77 8.40
CA MET A 1 19.58 15.97 8.86
C MET A 1 19.08 14.55 9.02
N ILE A 2 19.86 13.55 8.66
CA ILE A 2 19.48 12.13 8.85
C ILE A 2 20.23 11.65 10.10
N ASP A 3 19.52 11.10 11.07
CA ASP A 3 20.11 10.66 12.34
C ASP A 3 20.53 9.19 12.32
N LYS A 4 19.85 8.37 11.48
CA LYS A 4 20.06 6.93 11.36
C LYS A 4 19.58 6.41 10.01
N ILE A 5 20.16 5.32 9.54
CA ILE A 5 19.67 4.55 8.39
C ILE A 5 19.19 3.19 8.87
N ILE A 6 17.99 2.79 8.49
CA ILE A 6 17.48 1.44 8.67
C ILE A 6 17.52 0.75 7.31
N THR A 7 18.19 -0.40 7.25
CA THR A 7 18.33 -1.18 6.02
C THR A 7 17.80 -2.59 6.19
N ILE A 8 17.57 -3.28 5.08
CA ILE A 8 16.86 -4.57 5.06
C ILE A 8 17.76 -5.79 5.18
N SER A 9 19.09 -5.63 5.16
CA SER A 9 20.02 -6.77 5.28
C SER A 9 21.38 -6.35 5.78
N GLU A 10 22.09 -7.31 6.39
CA GLU A 10 23.49 -7.16 6.81
C GLU A 10 24.43 -6.86 5.62
N HIS A 11 24.10 -7.37 4.44
CA HIS A 11 24.83 -7.04 3.22
C HIS A 11 24.71 -5.57 2.88
N SER A 12 23.49 -5.03 2.88
CA SER A 12 23.24 -3.60 2.59
C SER A 12 23.89 -2.71 3.64
N LYS A 13 23.84 -3.08 4.93
CA LYS A 13 24.55 -2.37 6.00
C LYS A 13 26.04 -2.28 5.71
N LYS A 14 26.68 -3.40 5.40
CA LYS A 14 28.11 -3.44 5.04
C LYS A 14 28.44 -2.58 3.82
N VAL A 15 27.56 -2.53 2.84
CA VAL A 15 27.74 -1.67 1.67
C VAL A 15 27.72 -0.20 2.08
N PHE A 16 26.73 0.23 2.87
CA PHE A 16 26.66 1.61 3.38
C PHE A 16 27.87 1.99 4.21
N GLU A 17 28.30 1.15 5.15
CA GLU A 17 29.42 1.44 6.07
C GLU A 17 30.79 1.45 5.39
N ASN A 18 30.98 0.62 4.35
CA ASN A 18 32.27 0.48 3.68
C ASN A 18 32.42 1.35 2.42
N THR A 19 31.33 1.92 1.89
CA THR A 19 31.38 2.78 0.72
C THR A 19 31.95 4.15 1.08
N LYS A 20 33.00 4.56 0.38
CA LYS A 20 33.70 5.84 0.59
C LYS A 20 33.92 6.53 -0.74
N TYR A 21 33.82 7.84 -0.74
CA TYR A 21 34.03 8.68 -1.90
C TYR A 21 35.00 9.83 -1.58
N ASP A 22 35.74 10.27 -2.59
CA ASP A 22 36.41 11.56 -2.50
C ASP A 22 35.41 12.64 -2.93
N VAL A 23 35.11 13.57 -2.04
CA VAL A 23 34.13 14.64 -2.27
C VAL A 23 34.83 16.00 -2.26
N GLY A 24 34.48 16.85 -3.22
CA GLY A 24 34.99 18.23 -3.29
C GLY A 24 33.86 19.24 -3.13
N ASN A 25 34.07 20.24 -2.29
CA ASN A 25 33.19 21.39 -2.22
C ASN A 25 33.43 22.29 -3.43
N ARG A 26 32.44 22.44 -4.30
CA ARG A 26 32.57 23.25 -5.54
C ARG A 26 32.74 24.75 -5.27
N GLU A 27 32.32 25.22 -4.09
CA GLU A 27 32.39 26.65 -3.74
C GLU A 27 33.72 27.00 -3.06
N THR A 28 34.22 26.13 -2.17
CA THR A 28 35.46 26.40 -1.40
C THR A 28 36.70 25.76 -2.02
N GLY A 29 36.54 24.79 -2.92
CA GLY A 29 37.65 24.01 -3.48
C GLY A 29 38.26 22.99 -2.51
N GLU A 30 37.68 22.81 -1.32
CA GLU A 30 38.17 21.84 -0.35
C GLU A 30 37.84 20.42 -0.79
N GLU A 31 38.81 19.52 -0.74
CA GLU A 31 38.65 18.08 -1.00
C GLU A 31 38.69 17.30 0.30
N VAL A 32 37.66 16.45 0.52
CA VAL A 32 37.61 15.47 1.60
C VAL A 32 37.77 14.08 1.00
N LYS A 33 38.90 13.43 1.30
CA LYS A 33 39.20 12.09 0.81
C LYS A 33 38.57 11.03 1.71
N GLY A 34 38.02 9.99 1.07
CA GLY A 34 37.45 8.83 1.76
C GLY A 34 36.25 9.18 2.64
N TRP A 35 35.46 10.18 2.26
CA TRP A 35 34.24 10.54 2.95
C TRP A 35 33.24 9.38 2.87
N GLY A 36 32.75 8.93 4.00
CA GLY A 36 31.79 7.84 4.12
C GLY A 36 30.59 8.24 4.96
N LEU A 37 29.71 7.30 5.18
CA LEU A 37 28.52 7.49 6.00
C LEU A 37 28.89 7.89 7.44
N GLN A 38 28.24 8.93 7.98
CA GLN A 38 28.51 9.49 9.32
C GLN A 38 27.43 9.11 10.35
N VAL A 39 26.37 8.42 9.94
CA VAL A 39 25.25 8.03 10.82
C VAL A 39 25.20 6.51 10.99
N PRO A 40 24.68 6.00 12.13
CA PRO A 40 24.58 4.56 12.36
C PRO A 40 23.63 3.89 11.36
N VAL A 41 23.93 2.64 11.03
CA VAL A 41 23.08 1.78 10.18
C VAL A 41 22.60 0.60 11.01
N GLU A 42 21.30 0.41 11.07
CA GLU A 42 20.69 -0.75 11.71
C GLU A 42 20.00 -1.64 10.66
N VAL A 43 19.88 -2.93 10.97
CA VAL A 43 19.25 -3.90 10.06
C VAL A 43 17.92 -4.33 10.65
N VAL A 44 16.88 -4.20 9.83
CA VAL A 44 15.56 -4.78 10.11
C VAL A 44 15.12 -5.53 8.88
N ASN A 45 15.02 -6.84 8.99
CA ASN A 45 14.63 -7.71 7.89
C ASN A 45 13.12 -7.60 7.58
N TYR A 46 12.67 -8.27 6.53
CA TYR A 46 11.24 -8.40 6.24
C TYR A 46 10.60 -9.49 7.12
N ALA A 47 9.35 -9.25 7.51
CA ALA A 47 8.52 -10.23 8.19
C ALA A 47 7.87 -11.21 7.21
N VAL A 48 7.58 -12.41 7.69
CA VAL A 48 6.74 -13.39 6.98
C VAL A 48 5.33 -12.83 6.81
N ARG A 49 4.76 -13.05 5.63
CA ARG A 49 3.34 -12.81 5.34
C ARG A 49 2.75 -14.14 4.84
N GLU A 50 2.00 -14.79 5.71
CA GLU A 50 1.31 -16.01 5.33
C GLU A 50 0.04 -15.65 4.55
N GLU A 51 -0.12 -16.26 3.39
CA GLU A 51 -1.26 -16.02 2.49
C GLU A 51 -1.84 -17.36 2.08
N GLU A 52 -3.15 -17.45 2.08
CA GLU A 52 -3.84 -18.64 1.59
C GLU A 52 -3.60 -18.83 0.07
N PRO A 53 -3.26 -20.05 -0.37
CA PRO A 53 -2.98 -20.30 -1.78
C PRO A 53 -4.25 -20.13 -2.62
N GLN A 54 -4.15 -19.33 -3.69
CA GLN A 54 -5.21 -19.09 -4.67
C GLN A 54 -4.79 -19.70 -6.01
N GLU A 55 -5.60 -20.58 -6.56
CA GLU A 55 -5.29 -21.25 -7.83
C GLU A 55 -5.10 -20.26 -8.98
N VAL A 56 -4.07 -20.51 -9.78
CA VAL A 56 -3.81 -19.78 -11.04
C VAL A 56 -4.21 -20.68 -12.20
N ASP A 57 -4.91 -20.13 -13.20
CA ASP A 57 -5.30 -20.89 -14.40
C ASP A 57 -4.09 -21.16 -15.32
N ILE A 58 -3.20 -22.01 -14.82
CA ILE A 58 -2.01 -22.48 -15.55
C ILE A 58 -2.02 -24.02 -15.56
N LYS A 59 -2.02 -24.61 -16.76
CA LYS A 59 -1.92 -26.06 -16.93
C LYS A 59 -0.50 -26.46 -17.26
N PHE A 60 0.17 -27.08 -16.30
CA PHE A 60 1.49 -27.67 -16.53
C PHE A 60 1.35 -29.04 -17.18
N THR A 61 2.01 -29.24 -18.32
CA THR A 61 2.11 -30.54 -19.01
C THR A 61 3.33 -31.33 -18.57
N THR A 62 4.12 -30.77 -17.65
CA THR A 62 5.37 -31.34 -17.11
C THR A 62 5.21 -31.63 -15.61
N THR A 63 5.86 -32.65 -15.09
CA THR A 63 5.79 -33.06 -13.67
C THR A 63 6.97 -32.54 -12.84
N LYS A 64 8.01 -32.01 -13.50
CA LYS A 64 9.22 -31.50 -12.85
C LYS A 64 9.40 -30.03 -13.26
N ASN A 65 8.85 -29.10 -12.48
CA ASN A 65 8.90 -27.71 -12.82
C ASN A 65 9.85 -26.93 -11.89
N PHE A 66 10.44 -25.89 -12.44
CA PHE A 66 11.21 -24.89 -11.71
C PHE A 66 10.51 -23.54 -11.86
N LEU A 67 10.70 -22.66 -10.90
CA LEU A 67 10.07 -21.35 -10.88
C LEU A 67 11.15 -20.25 -10.85
N ALA A 68 11.02 -19.24 -11.69
CA ALA A 68 11.79 -18.01 -11.65
C ALA A 68 10.82 -16.83 -11.54
N VAL A 69 10.98 -15.99 -10.50
CA VAL A 69 10.13 -14.83 -10.24
C VAL A 69 11.02 -13.59 -10.14
N SER A 70 10.91 -12.69 -11.11
CA SER A 70 11.62 -11.41 -11.06
C SER A 70 11.14 -10.45 -12.14
N GLN A 71 11.32 -9.14 -11.95
CA GLN A 71 11.26 -8.20 -13.05
C GLN A 71 12.49 -8.35 -13.93
N TRP A 72 12.34 -8.16 -15.25
CA TRP A 72 13.46 -8.29 -16.17
C TRP A 72 14.42 -7.10 -16.09
N GLY A 73 15.65 -7.37 -15.76
CA GLY A 73 16.71 -6.36 -15.72
C GLY A 73 18.10 -6.97 -15.69
N PRO A 74 19.15 -6.21 -16.01
CA PRO A 74 20.52 -6.74 -16.13
C PRO A 74 20.99 -7.47 -14.87
N ARG A 75 20.64 -6.97 -13.69
CA ARG A 75 21.01 -7.56 -12.41
C ARG A 75 20.37 -8.92 -12.16
N LYS A 76 19.18 -9.17 -12.74
CA LYS A 76 18.37 -10.37 -12.48
C LYS A 76 18.85 -11.60 -13.25
N ASN A 77 19.67 -11.44 -14.27
CA ASN A 77 20.32 -12.53 -15.01
C ASN A 77 19.33 -13.58 -15.58
N LEU A 78 18.15 -13.11 -16.01
CA LEU A 78 17.11 -14.00 -16.55
C LEU A 78 17.49 -14.66 -17.88
N GLU A 79 18.29 -13.97 -18.69
CA GLU A 79 18.79 -14.51 -19.96
C GLU A 79 19.52 -15.83 -19.74
N ASN A 80 20.51 -15.84 -18.85
CA ASN A 80 21.25 -17.05 -18.54
C ASN A 80 20.39 -18.08 -17.82
N THR A 81 19.48 -17.63 -16.93
CA THR A 81 18.52 -18.53 -16.27
C THR A 81 17.73 -19.33 -17.30
N ILE A 82 17.21 -18.69 -18.35
CA ILE A 82 16.37 -19.33 -19.38
C ILE A 82 17.22 -20.17 -20.33
N VAL A 83 18.32 -19.60 -20.85
CA VAL A 83 19.15 -20.27 -21.88
C VAL A 83 19.85 -21.50 -21.31
N TRP A 84 20.50 -21.38 -20.17
CA TRP A 84 21.22 -22.52 -19.55
C TRP A 84 20.26 -23.60 -19.08
N PHE A 85 19.05 -23.23 -18.62
CA PHE A 85 17.99 -24.18 -18.31
C PHE A 85 17.56 -24.95 -19.56
N ALA A 86 17.27 -24.25 -20.66
CA ALA A 86 16.83 -24.86 -21.92
C ALA A 86 17.91 -25.76 -22.53
N GLN A 87 19.17 -25.37 -22.41
CA GLN A 87 20.30 -26.20 -22.85
C GLN A 87 20.43 -27.47 -22.02
N GLU A 88 20.31 -27.37 -20.69
CA GLU A 88 20.49 -28.49 -19.77
C GLU A 88 19.43 -29.56 -19.93
N PHE A 89 18.18 -29.14 -20.14
CA PHE A 89 17.05 -30.04 -20.30
C PHE A 89 16.54 -30.14 -21.75
N LYS A 90 17.41 -29.85 -22.73
CA LYS A 90 17.00 -29.80 -24.13
C LYS A 90 16.16 -31.02 -24.55
N ASP A 91 16.54 -32.22 -24.15
CA ASP A 91 15.92 -33.47 -24.55
C ASP A 91 14.89 -34.03 -23.57
N ASP A 92 14.62 -33.36 -22.44
CA ASP A 92 13.69 -33.84 -21.43
C ASP A 92 12.31 -33.15 -21.58
N ALA A 93 11.32 -33.90 -22.06
CA ALA A 93 9.97 -33.38 -22.30
C ALA A 93 9.12 -33.22 -21.01
N ASP A 94 9.58 -33.79 -19.89
CA ASP A 94 8.87 -33.73 -18.59
C ASP A 94 9.44 -32.70 -17.62
N VAL A 95 10.32 -31.83 -18.12
CA VAL A 95 10.88 -30.73 -17.33
C VAL A 95 10.40 -29.38 -17.86
N GLY A 96 10.00 -28.47 -16.94
CA GLY A 96 9.51 -27.15 -17.27
C GLY A 96 10.14 -26.05 -16.42
N LEU A 97 10.28 -24.86 -16.98
CA LEU A 97 10.61 -23.62 -16.28
C LEU A 97 9.44 -22.66 -16.36
N VAL A 98 8.90 -22.28 -15.23
CA VAL A 98 7.89 -21.24 -15.09
C VAL A 98 8.63 -19.91 -14.88
N VAL A 99 8.49 -18.98 -15.82
CA VAL A 99 9.11 -17.66 -15.76
C VAL A 99 8.03 -16.62 -15.51
N LYS A 100 7.89 -16.17 -14.27
CA LYS A 100 7.01 -15.06 -13.89
C LYS A 100 7.81 -13.77 -13.97
N THR A 101 7.57 -13.00 -15.01
CA THR A 101 8.34 -11.78 -15.27
C THR A 101 7.55 -10.76 -16.09
N SER A 102 7.97 -9.50 -15.97
CA SER A 102 7.62 -8.36 -16.83
C SER A 102 8.87 -7.52 -17.06
N THR A 103 8.91 -6.74 -18.14
CA THR A 103 10.02 -5.82 -18.38
C THR A 103 9.82 -4.50 -17.63
N ALA A 104 8.65 -3.90 -17.72
CA ALA A 104 8.35 -2.61 -17.11
C ALA A 104 7.04 -2.59 -16.29
N CYS A 105 5.94 -3.13 -16.84
CA CYS A 105 4.62 -3.01 -16.27
C CYS A 105 3.70 -4.18 -16.66
N ASP A 106 2.48 -4.18 -16.12
CA ASP A 106 1.44 -5.14 -16.43
C ASP A 106 0.57 -4.65 -17.61
N SER A 107 1.14 -4.60 -18.82
CA SER A 107 0.41 -4.23 -20.03
C SER A 107 0.54 -5.28 -21.11
N LEU A 108 -0.45 -5.33 -22.01
CA LEU A 108 -0.39 -6.22 -23.17
C LEU A 108 0.86 -5.97 -24.04
N ARG A 109 1.25 -4.71 -24.17
CA ARG A 109 2.46 -4.33 -24.93
C ARG A 109 3.73 -4.86 -24.28
N ASP A 110 3.84 -4.75 -22.96
CA ASP A 110 4.97 -5.31 -22.22
C ASP A 110 4.99 -6.84 -22.32
N ARG A 111 3.84 -7.47 -22.23
CA ARG A 111 3.71 -8.92 -22.41
C ARG A 111 4.24 -9.36 -23.78
N MET A 112 3.79 -8.74 -24.85
CA MET A 112 4.24 -9.06 -26.21
C MET A 112 5.74 -8.86 -26.38
N PHE A 113 6.28 -7.76 -25.84
CA PHE A 113 7.71 -7.46 -25.87
C PHE A 113 8.53 -8.50 -25.08
N THR A 114 8.10 -8.82 -23.87
CA THR A 114 8.78 -9.79 -23.00
C THR A 114 8.73 -11.21 -23.60
N GLU A 115 7.59 -11.60 -24.16
CA GLU A 115 7.43 -12.89 -24.85
C GLU A 115 8.35 -13.00 -26.07
N SER A 116 8.41 -11.97 -26.91
CA SER A 116 9.33 -11.91 -28.06
C SER A 116 10.78 -12.03 -27.63
N ARG A 117 11.15 -11.41 -26.52
CA ARG A 117 12.50 -11.51 -25.95
C ARG A 117 12.84 -12.93 -25.50
N ILE A 118 11.91 -13.62 -24.82
CA ILE A 118 12.05 -15.03 -24.44
C ILE A 118 12.19 -15.91 -25.69
N GLN A 119 11.37 -15.70 -26.70
CA GLN A 119 11.43 -16.45 -27.96
C GLN A 119 12.78 -16.26 -28.65
N GLY A 120 13.30 -15.03 -28.69
CA GLY A 120 14.62 -14.72 -29.24
C GLY A 120 15.75 -15.46 -28.53
N LEU A 121 15.70 -15.55 -27.18
CA LEU A 121 16.68 -16.33 -26.41
C LEU A 121 16.61 -17.83 -26.75
N LEU A 122 15.39 -18.36 -26.85
CA LEU A 122 15.13 -19.78 -27.09
C LEU A 122 15.44 -20.19 -28.52
N ALA A 123 15.52 -19.27 -29.47
CA ALA A 123 16.00 -19.54 -30.83
C ALA A 123 17.43 -20.11 -30.85
N ASN A 124 18.24 -19.83 -29.82
CA ASN A 124 19.58 -20.39 -29.65
C ASN A 124 19.58 -21.88 -29.15
N VAL A 125 18.41 -22.41 -28.79
CA VAL A 125 18.26 -23.82 -28.35
C VAL A 125 17.10 -24.44 -29.15
N PRO A 126 17.32 -24.65 -30.46
CA PRO A 126 16.27 -25.23 -31.30
C PRO A 126 15.99 -26.71 -30.92
N ASP A 127 14.82 -27.19 -31.30
CA ASP A 127 14.37 -28.56 -31.10
C ASP A 127 14.32 -29.03 -29.63
N ARG A 128 14.28 -28.10 -28.69
CA ARG A 128 14.14 -28.43 -27.28
C ARG A 128 12.80 -29.10 -26.98
N LYS A 129 12.80 -30.09 -26.12
CA LYS A 129 11.61 -30.80 -25.63
C LYS A 129 11.11 -30.20 -24.32
N CYS A 130 12.01 -29.67 -23.47
CA CYS A 130 11.62 -28.98 -22.22
C CYS A 130 10.70 -27.81 -22.47
N LYS A 131 9.83 -27.51 -21.49
CA LYS A 131 8.82 -26.48 -21.61
C LYS A 131 9.28 -25.20 -20.90
N ILE A 132 8.92 -24.05 -21.49
CA ILE A 132 9.05 -22.74 -20.84
C ILE A 132 7.63 -22.15 -20.75
N TYR A 133 7.15 -21.98 -19.53
CA TYR A 133 5.85 -21.39 -19.23
C TYR A 133 6.07 -19.91 -18.88
N PHE A 134 5.51 -19.03 -19.67
CA PHE A 134 5.62 -17.61 -19.46
C PHE A 134 4.38 -17.08 -18.71
N VAL A 135 4.59 -16.48 -17.56
CA VAL A 135 3.57 -15.84 -16.72
C VAL A 135 3.85 -14.35 -16.68
N HIS A 136 2.96 -13.57 -17.24
CA HIS A 136 3.06 -12.10 -17.26
C HIS A 136 1.94 -11.50 -16.42
N GLY A 137 2.18 -10.30 -15.93
CA GLY A 137 1.20 -9.57 -15.18
C GLY A 137 1.34 -9.68 -13.66
N GLU A 138 0.50 -8.96 -12.96
CA GLU A 138 0.46 -9.02 -11.50
C GLU A 138 -0.24 -10.31 -11.06
N LEU A 139 0.33 -10.97 -10.09
CA LEU A 139 -0.29 -12.06 -9.35
C LEU A 139 -0.55 -11.59 -7.92
N SER A 140 -1.70 -11.97 -7.37
CA SER A 140 -1.96 -11.74 -5.94
C SER A 140 -0.95 -12.51 -5.08
N PRO A 141 -0.71 -12.10 -3.83
CA PRO A 141 0.13 -12.87 -2.91
C PRO A 141 -0.30 -14.32 -2.77
N GLY A 142 -1.61 -14.60 -2.71
CA GLY A 142 -2.14 -15.97 -2.67
C GLY A 142 -1.87 -16.76 -3.95
N GLN A 143 -1.87 -16.13 -5.13
CA GLN A 143 -1.51 -16.76 -6.39
C GLN A 143 -0.01 -17.10 -6.47
N LEU A 144 0.85 -16.23 -5.94
CA LEU A 144 2.28 -16.53 -5.81
C LEU A 144 2.51 -17.67 -4.82
N THR A 145 1.81 -17.69 -3.69
CA THR A 145 1.83 -18.78 -2.71
C THR A 145 1.44 -20.12 -3.35
N TRP A 146 0.39 -20.13 -4.17
CA TRP A 146 0.01 -21.33 -4.92
C TRP A 146 1.11 -21.82 -5.84
N LEU A 147 1.81 -20.93 -6.56
CA LEU A 147 2.96 -21.31 -7.40
C LEU A 147 4.10 -21.87 -6.57
N TYR A 148 4.45 -21.27 -5.43
CA TYR A 148 5.50 -21.76 -4.54
C TYR A 148 5.18 -23.14 -3.97
N GLN A 149 3.92 -23.40 -3.64
CA GLN A 149 3.45 -24.66 -3.04
C GLN A 149 3.02 -25.72 -4.07
N HIS A 150 3.03 -25.39 -5.38
CA HIS A 150 2.54 -26.31 -6.40
C HIS A 150 3.36 -27.61 -6.41
N PRO A 151 2.71 -28.80 -6.38
CA PRO A 151 3.37 -30.09 -6.11
C PRO A 151 4.41 -30.49 -7.16
N THR A 152 4.32 -29.96 -8.37
CA THR A 152 5.32 -30.21 -9.43
C THR A 152 6.58 -29.36 -9.31
N MET A 153 6.57 -28.30 -8.47
CA MET A 153 7.72 -27.41 -8.31
C MET A 153 8.86 -28.10 -7.56
N LYS A 154 10.06 -28.04 -8.13
CA LYS A 154 11.29 -28.62 -7.60
C LYS A 154 12.14 -27.60 -6.85
N ALA A 155 12.25 -26.41 -7.38
CA ALA A 155 12.95 -25.30 -6.74
C ALA A 155 12.54 -23.94 -7.33
N LEU A 156 12.68 -22.87 -6.53
CA LEU A 156 12.80 -21.52 -7.05
C LEU A 156 14.24 -21.28 -7.51
N ILE A 157 14.41 -20.76 -8.71
CA ILE A 157 15.70 -20.36 -9.28
C ILE A 157 15.88 -18.85 -9.17
N ASN A 158 16.99 -18.44 -8.60
CA ASN A 158 17.45 -17.06 -8.65
C ASN A 158 18.98 -17.01 -8.73
N ILE A 159 19.51 -16.72 -9.89
CA ILE A 159 20.95 -16.49 -10.11
C ILE A 159 21.26 -15.03 -10.41
N ALA A 160 20.48 -14.12 -9.80
CA ALA A 160 20.74 -12.67 -9.87
C ALA A 160 22.15 -12.33 -9.37
N HIS A 161 22.75 -11.30 -9.94
CA HIS A 161 24.08 -10.83 -9.58
C HIS A 161 24.17 -10.24 -8.17
N GLY A 162 23.05 -10.03 -7.49
CA GLY A 162 22.93 -9.57 -6.11
C GLY A 162 21.47 -9.18 -5.80
N GLU A 163 21.07 -9.32 -4.56
CA GLU A 163 19.75 -8.93 -4.05
C GLU A 163 19.90 -8.10 -2.78
N GLY A 164 19.11 -7.06 -2.62
CA GLY A 164 19.06 -6.31 -1.37
C GLY A 164 18.57 -7.18 -0.20
N TYR A 165 17.56 -8.02 -0.48
CA TYR A 165 17.04 -9.04 0.42
C TYR A 165 16.65 -10.33 -0.32
N GLY A 166 15.98 -10.17 -1.49
CA GLY A 166 15.52 -11.30 -2.30
C GLY A 166 14.12 -11.77 -1.90
N LEU A 167 13.11 -10.88 -1.92
CA LEU A 167 11.74 -11.22 -1.52
C LEU A 167 11.20 -12.50 -2.15
N PRO A 168 11.32 -12.76 -3.47
CA PRO A 168 10.85 -14.03 -4.03
C PRO A 168 11.55 -15.26 -3.45
N LEU A 169 12.84 -15.15 -3.08
CA LEU A 169 13.56 -16.22 -2.39
C LEU A 169 13.05 -16.41 -0.96
N PHE A 170 12.78 -15.32 -0.25
CA PHE A 170 12.23 -15.35 1.09
C PHE A 170 10.82 -15.98 1.10
N GLU A 171 9.96 -15.53 0.18
CA GLU A 171 8.61 -16.06 0.00
C GLU A 171 8.62 -17.54 -0.32
N ALA A 172 9.44 -17.98 -1.28
CA ALA A 172 9.60 -19.40 -1.59
C ALA A 172 10.10 -20.21 -0.39
N ALA A 173 11.05 -19.66 0.38
CA ALA A 173 11.61 -20.33 1.55
C ALA A 173 10.58 -20.54 2.66
N TYR A 174 9.77 -19.53 3.00
CA TYR A 174 8.75 -19.73 4.02
C TYR A 174 7.52 -20.52 3.52
N ASN A 175 7.40 -20.73 2.21
CA ASN A 175 6.45 -21.66 1.61
C ASN A 175 7.03 -23.08 1.44
N GLY A 176 8.25 -23.33 1.92
CA GLY A 176 8.87 -24.66 1.91
C GLY A 176 9.39 -25.13 0.55
N LEU A 177 9.52 -24.23 -0.44
CA LEU A 177 10.09 -24.55 -1.75
C LEU A 177 11.62 -24.51 -1.68
N PRO A 178 12.36 -25.53 -2.17
CA PRO A 178 13.82 -25.49 -2.27
C PRO A 178 14.31 -24.29 -3.10
N LEU A 179 15.45 -23.71 -2.72
CA LEU A 179 16.06 -22.57 -3.39
C LEU A 179 17.31 -23.00 -4.16
N LEU A 180 17.37 -22.72 -5.47
CA LEU A 180 18.57 -22.84 -6.29
C LEU A 180 19.13 -21.46 -6.55
N THR A 181 20.19 -21.07 -5.84
CA THR A 181 20.69 -19.69 -5.84
C THR A 181 22.14 -19.57 -5.40
N LEU A 182 22.67 -18.34 -5.50
CA LEU A 182 24.01 -17.98 -5.00
C LEU A 182 23.98 -17.78 -3.48
N ALA A 183 25.04 -18.23 -2.80
CA ALA A 183 25.27 -17.86 -1.39
C ALA A 183 25.95 -16.48 -1.32
N TRP A 184 25.23 -15.44 -1.75
CA TRP A 184 25.75 -14.06 -1.89
C TRP A 184 24.68 -13.02 -1.60
N SER A 185 25.10 -11.87 -1.07
CA SER A 185 24.28 -10.65 -0.82
C SER A 185 23.18 -10.80 0.27
N GLY A 186 22.15 -9.97 0.23
CA GLY A 186 21.20 -9.81 1.33
C GLY A 186 20.33 -11.02 1.64
N GLN A 187 20.16 -11.95 0.71
CA GLN A 187 19.40 -13.17 0.96
C GLN A 187 20.06 -14.11 2.00
N LEU A 188 21.34 -13.91 2.33
CA LEU A 188 22.01 -14.70 3.36
C LEU A 188 21.39 -14.56 4.74
N ASP A 189 20.75 -13.44 5.03
CA ASP A 189 20.18 -13.16 6.34
C ASP A 189 19.11 -14.19 6.76
N PHE A 190 18.30 -14.67 5.82
CA PHE A 190 17.27 -15.68 6.10
C PHE A 190 17.65 -17.10 5.63
N MET A 191 18.56 -17.25 4.65
CA MET A 191 18.93 -18.56 4.12
C MET A 191 19.89 -19.33 5.03
N CYS A 192 20.60 -18.63 5.93
CA CYS A 192 21.58 -19.23 6.82
C CYS A 192 20.93 -19.66 8.13
N ARG A 193 20.86 -20.96 8.36
CA ARG A 193 20.34 -21.55 9.59
C ARG A 193 21.49 -22.07 10.46
N PRO A 194 21.53 -21.76 11.76
CA PRO A 194 22.52 -22.32 12.66
C PRO A 194 22.31 -23.83 12.84
N ASN A 195 23.40 -24.58 12.89
CA ASN A 195 23.39 -25.98 13.27
C ASN A 195 23.47 -26.14 14.81
N LYS A 196 23.41 -27.37 15.31
CA LYS A 196 23.51 -27.66 16.76
C LYS A 196 24.78 -27.13 17.43
N LYS A 197 25.81 -26.77 16.67
CA LYS A 197 27.07 -26.18 17.14
C LYS A 197 27.10 -24.65 16.97
N GLY A 198 25.98 -24.02 16.63
CA GLY A 198 25.87 -22.56 16.43
C GLY A 198 26.46 -22.05 15.09
N LYS A 199 27.00 -22.93 14.25
CA LYS A 199 27.56 -22.50 12.96
C LYS A 199 26.46 -22.41 11.90
N SER A 200 26.31 -21.24 11.28
CA SER A 200 25.30 -20.98 10.25
C SER A 200 25.78 -21.38 8.87
N PHE A 201 24.90 -22.04 8.11
CA PHE A 201 25.14 -22.44 6.72
C PHE A 201 23.88 -22.17 5.87
N PRO A 202 24.04 -21.74 4.60
CA PRO A 202 22.93 -21.58 3.72
C PRO A 202 22.29 -22.95 3.39
N ARG A 203 20.96 -23.01 3.50
CA ARG A 203 20.14 -24.21 3.25
C ARG A 203 19.53 -24.11 1.85
N ILE A 204 20.38 -24.25 0.83
CA ILE A 204 20.05 -24.03 -0.57
C ILE A 204 20.72 -25.07 -1.46
N ILE A 205 20.26 -25.18 -2.69
CA ILE A 205 21.00 -25.80 -3.78
C ILE A 205 21.96 -24.73 -4.29
N LYS A 206 23.20 -24.81 -3.82
CA LYS A 206 24.18 -23.76 -4.02
C LYS A 206 24.68 -23.72 -5.47
N VAL A 207 24.69 -22.54 -6.06
CA VAL A 207 25.35 -22.22 -7.32
C VAL A 207 26.63 -21.45 -7.03
N ASP A 208 27.75 -21.91 -7.57
CA ASP A 208 29.03 -21.21 -7.44
C ASP A 208 29.08 -19.97 -8.32
N TYR A 209 29.86 -18.99 -7.91
CA TYR A 209 29.94 -17.70 -8.57
C TYR A 209 31.36 -17.10 -8.48
N GLU A 210 31.57 -16.05 -9.28
CA GLU A 210 32.74 -15.18 -9.19
C GLU A 210 32.30 -13.73 -9.03
N ILE A 211 33.07 -12.96 -8.23
CA ILE A 211 32.84 -11.53 -8.07
C ILE A 211 33.62 -10.81 -9.15
N GLN A 212 32.92 -10.02 -9.96
CA GLN A 212 33.49 -9.25 -11.06
C GLN A 212 32.85 -7.86 -11.12
N PRO A 213 33.48 -6.87 -11.76
CA PRO A 213 32.85 -5.58 -12.02
C PRO A 213 31.53 -5.73 -12.78
N ILE A 214 30.60 -4.79 -12.55
CA ILE A 214 29.32 -4.81 -13.26
C ILE A 214 29.53 -4.70 -14.78
N GLN A 215 28.63 -5.30 -15.53
CA GLN A 215 28.68 -5.22 -16.99
C GLN A 215 28.48 -3.75 -17.46
N LYS A 216 29.22 -3.33 -18.47
CA LYS A 216 29.19 -1.94 -18.97
C LYS A 216 27.77 -1.46 -19.32
N THR A 217 26.92 -2.34 -19.83
CA THR A 217 25.53 -2.06 -20.17
C THR A 217 24.62 -1.83 -18.98
N ALA A 218 25.07 -2.14 -17.77
CA ALA A 218 24.34 -1.91 -16.53
C ALA A 218 24.80 -0.65 -15.78
N VAL A 219 25.90 -0.04 -16.21
CA VAL A 219 26.39 1.22 -15.60
C VAL A 219 25.36 2.31 -15.80
N TRP A 220 25.03 2.97 -14.72
CA TRP A 220 24.11 4.11 -14.68
C TRP A 220 24.71 5.18 -13.78
N ASP A 221 25.24 6.23 -14.41
CA ASP A 221 25.94 7.31 -13.71
C ASP A 221 25.12 7.85 -12.53
N GLY A 222 25.78 7.97 -11.38
CA GLY A 222 25.16 8.41 -10.13
C GLY A 222 24.31 7.36 -9.40
N VAL A 223 24.06 6.18 -10.01
CA VAL A 223 23.23 5.12 -9.42
C VAL A 223 23.97 3.78 -9.35
N LEU A 224 24.52 3.31 -10.46
CA LEU A 224 25.33 2.08 -10.55
C LEU A 224 26.71 2.43 -11.12
N GLN A 225 27.68 2.54 -10.22
CA GLN A 225 29.04 2.94 -10.58
C GLN A 225 29.76 1.80 -11.31
N ALA A 226 30.64 2.16 -12.25
CA ALA A 226 31.37 1.19 -13.08
C ALA A 226 32.31 0.27 -12.28
N ASP A 227 32.76 0.69 -11.12
CA ASP A 227 33.61 -0.06 -10.19
C ASP A 227 32.83 -0.92 -9.19
N SER A 228 31.50 -0.89 -9.23
CA SER A 228 30.66 -1.76 -8.42
C SER A 228 30.85 -3.22 -8.81
N MET A 229 30.73 -4.12 -7.85
CA MET A 229 31.02 -5.53 -8.01
C MET A 229 29.75 -6.38 -7.92
N TRP A 230 29.59 -7.34 -8.84
CA TRP A 230 28.50 -8.27 -8.91
C TRP A 230 28.98 -9.74 -8.83
N ALA A 231 28.11 -10.62 -8.34
CA ALA A 231 28.34 -12.07 -8.38
C ALA A 231 27.83 -12.65 -9.70
N TYR A 232 28.70 -13.29 -10.44
CA TYR A 232 28.38 -13.96 -11.72
C TYR A 232 28.31 -15.46 -11.49
N ALA A 233 27.14 -16.04 -11.69
CA ALA A 233 26.92 -17.48 -11.55
C ALA A 233 27.78 -18.28 -12.53
N LYS A 234 28.30 -19.43 -12.09
CA LYS A 234 28.99 -20.38 -12.98
C LYS A 234 27.98 -21.31 -13.64
N GLU A 235 27.95 -21.33 -14.97
CA GLU A 235 27.02 -22.13 -15.75
C GLU A 235 27.05 -23.62 -15.37
N ALA A 236 28.25 -24.22 -15.28
CA ALA A 236 28.39 -25.65 -14.92
C ALA A 236 27.78 -25.94 -13.56
N SER A 237 28.00 -25.07 -12.55
CA SER A 237 27.43 -25.24 -11.21
C SER A 237 25.92 -25.06 -11.21
N TYR A 238 25.38 -24.09 -11.98
CA TYR A 238 23.94 -23.91 -12.14
C TYR A 238 23.28 -25.18 -12.76
N LYS A 239 23.82 -25.71 -13.87
CA LYS A 239 23.32 -26.91 -14.53
C LYS A 239 23.39 -28.13 -13.61
N GLN A 240 24.47 -28.29 -12.88
CA GLN A 240 24.62 -29.35 -11.86
C GLN A 240 23.55 -29.20 -10.75
N GLY A 241 23.29 -27.96 -10.31
CA GLY A 241 22.25 -27.65 -9.31
C GLY A 241 20.85 -28.05 -9.80
N LEU A 242 20.52 -27.77 -11.06
CA LEU A 242 19.25 -28.16 -11.67
C LEU A 242 19.03 -29.67 -11.65
N ARG A 243 20.05 -30.47 -12.05
CA ARG A 243 19.97 -31.94 -11.96
C ARG A 243 19.83 -32.41 -10.52
N ALA A 244 20.65 -31.88 -9.62
CA ALA A 244 20.60 -32.22 -8.20
C ALA A 244 19.21 -31.96 -7.58
N ALA A 245 18.52 -30.90 -7.97
CA ALA A 245 17.16 -30.60 -7.51
C ALA A 245 16.15 -31.68 -7.86
N ILE A 246 16.33 -32.35 -9.01
CA ILE A 246 15.50 -33.49 -9.45
C ILE A 246 15.97 -34.81 -8.80
N GLU A 247 17.25 -35.10 -8.90
CA GLU A 247 17.82 -36.38 -8.45
C GLU A 247 17.76 -36.56 -6.93
N LYS A 248 17.93 -35.47 -6.18
CA LYS A 248 17.91 -35.41 -4.71
C LYS A 248 16.69 -34.69 -4.15
N ASP A 249 15.56 -34.74 -4.85
CA ASP A 249 14.32 -34.04 -4.51
C ASP A 249 13.92 -34.18 -3.03
N LYS A 250 13.91 -35.42 -2.53
CA LYS A 250 13.57 -35.70 -1.11
C LYS A 250 14.50 -35.00 -0.13
N HIS A 251 15.80 -34.97 -0.40
CA HIS A 251 16.79 -34.34 0.44
C HIS A 251 16.57 -32.82 0.48
N TYR A 252 16.44 -32.17 -0.68
CA TYR A 252 16.27 -30.71 -0.74
C TYR A 252 14.92 -30.25 -0.21
N LYS A 253 13.87 -31.04 -0.39
CA LYS A 253 12.58 -30.78 0.25
C LYS A 253 12.68 -30.82 1.79
N GLN A 254 13.40 -31.78 2.33
CA GLN A 254 13.61 -31.86 3.79
C GLN A 254 14.42 -30.67 4.32
N GLU A 255 15.47 -30.24 3.60
CA GLU A 255 16.25 -29.05 3.96
C GLU A 255 15.39 -27.78 3.85
N ALA A 256 14.54 -27.64 2.82
CA ALA A 256 13.63 -26.53 2.65
C ALA A 256 12.57 -26.45 3.77
N LEU A 257 11.97 -27.57 4.17
CA LEU A 257 11.06 -27.61 5.32
C LEU A 257 11.76 -27.22 6.64
N GLY A 258 13.03 -27.59 6.79
CA GLY A 258 13.82 -27.16 7.92
C GLY A 258 14.12 -25.66 7.91
N LEU A 259 14.34 -25.07 6.73
CA LEU A 259 14.50 -23.64 6.55
C LEU A 259 13.18 -22.89 6.77
N GLN A 260 12.08 -23.39 6.23
CA GLN A 260 10.73 -22.88 6.43
C GLN A 260 10.42 -22.73 7.92
N LYS A 261 10.59 -23.80 8.68
CA LYS A 261 10.36 -23.78 10.13
C LYS A 261 11.19 -22.69 10.83
N TYR A 262 12.48 -22.59 10.48
CA TYR A 262 13.37 -21.58 11.04
C TYR A 262 12.88 -20.15 10.72
N ILE A 263 12.45 -19.90 9.49
CA ILE A 263 11.96 -18.59 9.06
C ILE A 263 10.64 -18.25 9.78
N LEU A 264 9.68 -19.16 9.82
CA LEU A 264 8.39 -18.97 10.49
C LEU A 264 8.55 -18.73 12.01
N GLU A 265 9.61 -19.27 12.63
CA GLU A 265 9.89 -19.04 14.05
C GLU A 265 10.65 -17.73 14.33
N ASN A 266 11.45 -17.22 13.39
CA ASN A 266 12.39 -16.12 13.66
C ASN A 266 12.08 -14.81 12.94
N PHE A 267 11.24 -14.84 11.88
CA PHE A 267 10.89 -13.67 11.08
C PHE A 267 9.38 -13.36 11.16
N THR A 268 8.78 -13.58 12.33
CA THR A 268 7.37 -13.25 12.56
C THR A 268 7.15 -11.74 12.52
N GLN A 269 5.93 -11.32 12.20
CA GLN A 269 5.57 -9.90 12.18
C GLN A 269 5.85 -9.24 13.54
N GLU A 270 5.50 -9.90 14.64
CA GLU A 270 5.74 -9.38 15.99
C GLU A 270 7.23 -9.10 16.25
N LYS A 271 8.11 -10.07 15.93
CA LYS A 271 9.55 -9.92 16.16
C LYS A 271 10.16 -8.83 15.28
N ILE A 272 9.82 -8.83 13.99
CA ILE A 272 10.41 -7.88 13.05
C ILE A 272 9.87 -6.46 13.29
N TYR A 273 8.59 -6.31 13.60
CA TYR A 273 8.02 -5.00 13.92
C TYR A 273 8.53 -4.47 15.25
N ALA A 274 8.73 -5.33 16.26
CA ALA A 274 9.41 -4.94 17.50
C ALA A 274 10.83 -4.44 17.23
N GLN A 275 11.62 -5.16 16.42
CA GLN A 275 12.96 -4.71 16.02
C GLN A 275 12.92 -3.37 15.27
N PHE A 276 11.91 -3.15 14.40
CA PHE A 276 11.75 -1.88 13.70
C PHE A 276 11.48 -0.74 14.68
N VAL A 277 10.58 -0.95 15.63
CA VAL A 277 10.26 0.04 16.68
C VAL A 277 11.49 0.34 17.55
N ASP A 278 12.19 -0.70 17.99
CA ASP A 278 13.44 -0.56 18.77
C ASP A 278 14.49 0.23 17.98
N SER A 279 14.61 -0.02 16.68
CA SER A 279 15.56 0.68 15.81
C SER A 279 15.25 2.18 15.68
N LEU A 280 14.01 2.59 15.86
CA LEU A 280 13.62 4.00 15.91
C LEU A 280 14.00 4.69 17.22
N GLY A 281 14.36 3.92 18.26
CA GLY A 281 14.65 4.44 19.59
C GLY A 281 13.40 4.97 20.30
N VAL A 282 12.22 4.53 19.86
CA VAL A 282 10.93 4.91 20.43
C VAL A 282 10.49 3.83 21.41
N THR A 283 10.37 4.17 22.67
CA THR A 283 9.72 3.29 23.66
C THR A 283 8.21 3.47 23.47
N LEU A 284 7.57 2.54 22.76
CA LEU A 284 6.11 2.54 22.62
C LEU A 284 5.50 1.97 23.90
N ASP A 285 5.15 2.86 24.82
CA ASP A 285 4.22 2.53 25.92
C ASP A 285 2.78 2.78 25.41
N VAL A 286 2.43 2.10 24.29
CA VAL A 286 1.26 2.42 23.47
C VAL A 286 -0.04 2.05 24.19
N GLU A 287 -0.07 0.93 24.90
CA GLU A 287 -1.33 0.44 25.50
C GLU A 287 -1.75 1.21 26.75
N SER A 288 -0.82 1.68 27.60
CA SER A 288 -1.19 2.32 28.86
C SER A 288 -1.63 3.79 28.68
N SER A 289 -1.00 4.52 27.75
CA SER A 289 -1.25 5.97 27.63
C SER A 289 -2.47 6.30 26.75
N VAL A 290 -2.72 5.55 25.68
CA VAL A 290 -3.90 5.73 24.82
C VAL A 290 -5.16 5.28 25.55
N GLY A 291 -5.13 4.14 26.20
CA GLY A 291 -6.26 3.61 26.98
C GLY A 291 -6.66 4.54 28.14
N THR A 292 -5.67 5.11 28.85
CA THR A 292 -5.92 6.07 29.94
C THR A 292 -6.56 7.36 29.41
N LEU A 293 -6.02 7.92 28.32
CA LEU A 293 -6.60 9.12 27.69
C LEU A 293 -8.00 8.86 27.17
N LYS A 294 -8.23 7.75 26.48
CA LYS A 294 -9.54 7.36 25.96
C LYS A 294 -10.55 7.22 27.10
N THR A 295 -10.16 6.60 28.23
CA THR A 295 -11.02 6.50 29.41
C THR A 295 -11.38 7.89 29.96
N SER A 296 -10.43 8.82 30.01
CA SER A 296 -10.69 10.20 30.44
C SER A 296 -11.64 10.94 29.49
N LEU A 297 -11.49 10.74 28.17
CA LEU A 297 -12.40 11.31 27.17
C LEU A 297 -13.81 10.73 27.29
N LEU A 298 -13.95 9.42 27.48
CA LEU A 298 -15.23 8.76 27.64
C LEU A 298 -15.98 9.16 28.93
N ALA A 299 -15.27 9.66 29.94
CA ALA A 299 -15.87 10.22 31.15
C ALA A 299 -16.57 11.58 30.93
N ILE A 300 -16.32 12.25 29.81
CA ILE A 300 -16.98 13.50 29.43
C ILE A 300 -18.35 13.15 28.83
N GLU A 301 -19.44 13.50 29.53
CA GLU A 301 -20.80 13.15 29.10
C GLU A 301 -21.22 13.90 27.83
N ASN A 302 -20.91 15.22 27.77
CA ASN A 302 -21.30 16.04 26.63
C ASN A 302 -20.42 15.71 25.39
N PRO A 303 -21.02 15.27 24.24
CA PRO A 303 -20.26 14.88 23.06
C PRO A 303 -19.46 16.03 22.44
N LYS A 304 -19.91 17.29 22.55
CA LYS A 304 -19.17 18.45 22.02
C LYS A 304 -17.96 18.79 22.88
N GLU A 305 -18.07 18.71 24.20
CA GLU A 305 -16.94 18.88 25.10
C GLU A 305 -15.94 17.74 24.92
N ARG A 306 -16.43 16.51 24.74
CA ARG A 306 -15.62 15.33 24.43
C ARG A 306 -14.85 15.52 23.13
N ALA A 307 -15.48 16.01 22.06
CA ALA A 307 -14.83 16.31 20.79
C ALA A 307 -13.75 17.40 20.94
N THR A 308 -14.01 18.44 21.73
CA THR A 308 -13.03 19.49 22.01
C THR A 308 -11.82 18.94 22.79
N ALA A 309 -12.04 18.16 23.83
CA ALA A 309 -10.98 17.53 24.60
C ALA A 309 -10.15 16.51 23.77
N ALA A 310 -10.79 15.86 22.80
CA ALA A 310 -10.11 14.94 21.89
C ALA A 310 -9.04 15.63 21.01
N ILE A 311 -9.18 16.92 20.69
CA ILE A 311 -8.21 17.67 19.87
C ILE A 311 -6.84 17.69 20.55
N GLU A 312 -6.78 18.05 21.82
CA GLU A 312 -5.52 18.09 22.58
C GLU A 312 -4.89 16.70 22.68
N ALA A 313 -5.73 15.68 22.94
CA ALA A 313 -5.29 14.30 22.99
C ALA A 313 -4.70 13.83 21.64
N LEU A 314 -5.33 14.18 20.51
CA LEU A 314 -4.84 13.85 19.17
C LEU A 314 -3.53 14.58 18.82
N GLN A 315 -3.43 15.87 19.22
CA GLN A 315 -2.23 16.67 18.97
C GLN A 315 -1.02 16.19 19.79
N SER A 316 -1.27 15.61 20.95
CA SER A 316 -0.21 15.01 21.78
C SER A 316 0.36 13.71 21.19
N ARG A 317 -0.21 13.17 20.10
CA ARG A 317 0.17 11.92 19.47
C ARG A 317 0.81 12.16 18.11
N THR A 318 1.88 11.43 17.85
CA THR A 318 2.59 11.48 16.55
C THR A 318 2.13 10.38 15.61
N LEU A 319 1.75 9.21 16.15
CA LEU A 319 1.37 8.05 15.35
C LEU A 319 -0.11 8.11 14.96
N GLN A 320 -0.38 7.92 13.68
CA GLN A 320 -1.74 7.88 13.13
C GLN A 320 -2.58 6.77 13.77
N ALA A 321 -1.98 5.60 14.06
CA ALA A 321 -2.65 4.48 14.69
C ALA A 321 -3.15 4.82 16.10
N GLU A 322 -2.36 5.56 16.91
CA GLU A 322 -2.78 6.03 18.24
C GLU A 322 -3.94 7.00 18.15
N LYS A 323 -3.92 7.91 17.17
CA LYS A 323 -4.99 8.86 16.92
C LYS A 323 -6.30 8.17 16.54
N LEU A 324 -6.23 7.16 15.69
CA LEU A 324 -7.39 6.36 15.31
C LEU A 324 -7.91 5.56 16.50
N GLU A 325 -7.04 4.94 17.30
CA GLU A 325 -7.46 4.20 18.50
C GLU A 325 -8.14 5.11 19.55
N LEU A 326 -7.69 6.35 19.70
CA LEU A 326 -8.36 7.33 20.54
C LEU A 326 -9.79 7.63 20.09
N LEU A 327 -10.02 7.72 18.78
CA LEU A 327 -11.33 8.05 18.20
C LEU A 327 -12.28 6.86 18.10
N LYS A 328 -11.76 5.64 18.07
CA LYS A 328 -12.56 4.44 17.91
C LYS A 328 -13.62 4.33 19.01
N ASP A 329 -14.88 4.21 18.63
CA ASP A 329 -16.03 4.14 19.54
C ASP A 329 -16.15 5.32 20.55
N LEU A 330 -15.46 6.44 20.31
CA LEU A 330 -15.45 7.58 21.24
C LEU A 330 -16.83 8.23 21.36
N PHE A 331 -17.67 8.11 20.35
CA PHE A 331 -19.03 8.65 20.30
C PHE A 331 -20.09 7.55 20.14
N LYS A 332 -19.80 6.40 20.74
CA LYS A 332 -20.68 5.23 20.65
C LYS A 332 -22.07 5.53 21.20
N GLY A 333 -23.07 5.31 20.34
CA GLY A 333 -24.47 5.52 20.70
C GLY A 333 -24.96 6.97 20.53
N GLU A 334 -24.07 7.93 20.22
CA GLU A 334 -24.44 9.33 19.98
C GLU A 334 -25.09 9.52 18.61
N SER A 335 -25.86 10.63 18.48
CA SER A 335 -26.35 11.12 17.20
C SER A 335 -25.42 12.16 16.62
N CYS A 336 -25.38 12.27 15.28
CA CYS A 336 -24.48 13.20 14.59
C CYS A 336 -25.21 13.88 13.43
N TYR A 337 -24.90 15.16 13.21
CA TYR A 337 -25.25 15.85 11.97
C TYR A 337 -24.04 15.91 11.03
N VAL A 338 -24.31 15.68 9.74
CA VAL A 338 -23.29 15.78 8.68
C VAL A 338 -23.70 16.90 7.71
N LEU A 339 -22.93 17.97 7.66
CA LEU A 339 -23.15 19.13 6.81
C LEU A 339 -22.34 19.01 5.53
N SER A 340 -23.02 18.87 4.39
CA SER A 340 -22.41 18.79 3.06
C SER A 340 -22.59 20.08 2.26
N CYS A 341 -21.89 20.22 1.14
CA CYS A 341 -21.80 21.48 0.39
C CYS A 341 -22.90 21.69 -0.65
N GLY A 342 -23.92 20.85 -0.73
CA GLY A 342 -24.99 21.02 -1.69
C GLY A 342 -25.86 22.26 -1.43
N PRO A 343 -26.53 22.80 -2.46
CA PRO A 343 -27.30 24.04 -2.36
C PRO A 343 -28.44 23.98 -1.33
N THR A 344 -29.01 22.82 -1.03
CA THR A 344 -30.06 22.68 -0.03
C THR A 344 -29.61 23.00 1.40
N LEU A 345 -28.29 23.03 1.68
CA LEU A 345 -27.77 23.46 2.97
C LEU A 345 -28.19 24.89 3.30
N THR A 346 -28.18 25.80 2.32
CA THR A 346 -28.51 27.20 2.49
C THR A 346 -30.01 27.52 2.33
N GLU A 347 -30.86 26.52 2.10
CA GLU A 347 -32.32 26.68 2.12
C GLU A 347 -32.87 26.77 3.56
N HIS A 348 -32.09 26.36 4.56
CA HIS A 348 -32.48 26.37 5.95
C HIS A 348 -32.11 27.70 6.63
N ASP A 349 -32.91 28.11 7.61
CA ASP A 349 -32.59 29.27 8.46
C ASP A 349 -31.30 28.97 9.24
N SER A 350 -30.26 29.75 8.98
CA SER A 350 -28.93 29.50 9.56
C SER A 350 -28.93 29.62 11.09
N THR A 351 -29.75 30.53 11.67
CA THR A 351 -29.84 30.75 13.13
C THR A 351 -30.50 29.52 13.80
N LYS A 352 -31.59 29.06 13.22
CA LYS A 352 -32.29 27.84 13.74
C LYS A 352 -31.42 26.60 13.60
N LEU A 353 -30.73 26.47 12.46
CA LEU A 353 -29.86 25.37 12.22
C LEU A 353 -28.65 25.39 13.17
N THR A 354 -28.01 26.54 13.38
CA THR A 354 -26.93 26.70 14.36
C THR A 354 -27.39 26.32 15.77
N ALA A 355 -28.60 26.72 16.18
CA ALA A 355 -29.15 26.37 17.48
C ALA A 355 -29.36 24.82 17.59
N LEU A 356 -29.88 24.18 16.55
CA LEU A 356 -30.07 22.73 16.51
C LEU A 356 -28.74 21.96 16.60
N LEU A 357 -27.71 22.45 15.92
CA LEU A 357 -26.37 21.85 15.89
C LEU A 357 -25.57 22.10 17.18
N GLY A 358 -26.02 23.07 18.00
CA GLY A 358 -25.30 23.49 19.22
C GLY A 358 -25.10 22.37 20.25
N ASP A 359 -26.05 21.44 20.34
CA ASP A 359 -26.06 20.38 21.34
C ASP A 359 -25.73 18.97 20.77
N THR A 360 -25.55 18.85 19.46
CA THR A 360 -25.35 17.57 18.79
C THR A 360 -24.02 17.53 18.05
N LEU A 361 -23.34 16.40 18.11
CA LEU A 361 -22.09 16.18 17.36
C LEU A 361 -22.27 16.56 15.89
N THR A 362 -21.34 17.37 15.36
CA THR A 362 -21.47 17.92 14.01
C THR A 362 -20.19 17.69 13.20
N VAL A 363 -20.33 17.06 12.04
CA VAL A 363 -19.29 16.89 11.04
C VAL A 363 -19.57 17.83 9.88
N SER A 364 -18.65 18.71 9.52
CA SER A 364 -18.74 19.59 8.35
C SER A 364 -17.78 19.15 7.27
N ILE A 365 -18.23 19.18 6.02
CA ILE A 365 -17.44 18.82 4.85
C ILE A 365 -17.03 20.09 4.10
N LYS A 366 -15.73 20.21 3.79
CA LYS A 366 -15.22 21.30 2.95
C LYS A 366 -15.76 22.67 3.42
N GLN A 367 -16.28 23.48 2.49
CA GLN A 367 -16.80 24.84 2.75
C GLN A 367 -18.09 24.89 3.60
N ALA A 368 -18.75 23.78 3.90
CA ALA A 368 -19.82 23.79 4.88
C ALA A 368 -19.32 24.23 6.27
N TYR A 369 -18.03 23.99 6.56
CA TYR A 369 -17.37 24.51 7.75
C TYR A 369 -17.45 26.05 7.85
N ASP A 370 -17.25 26.80 6.76
CA ASP A 370 -17.25 28.26 6.76
C ASP A 370 -18.61 28.86 7.23
N LEU A 371 -19.71 28.14 6.95
CA LEU A 371 -21.05 28.53 7.37
C LEU A 371 -21.32 28.22 8.86
N PHE A 372 -20.76 27.13 9.36
CA PHE A 372 -21.10 26.55 10.67
C PHE A 372 -19.87 26.31 11.55
N ALA A 373 -18.83 27.15 11.42
CA ALA A 373 -17.57 26.98 12.13
C ALA A 373 -17.74 26.87 13.66
N GLU A 374 -18.66 27.65 14.26
CA GLU A 374 -18.86 27.70 15.71
C GLU A 374 -19.43 26.42 16.31
N VAL A 375 -20.14 25.63 15.51
CA VAL A 375 -20.81 24.40 15.95
C VAL A 375 -20.19 23.13 15.42
N THR A 376 -19.20 23.22 14.53
CA THR A 376 -18.50 22.07 13.94
C THR A 376 -17.54 21.43 14.93
N ASP A 377 -17.60 20.10 15.06
CA ASP A 377 -16.72 19.30 15.90
C ASP A 377 -15.68 18.54 15.09
N PHE A 378 -16.04 18.08 13.89
CA PHE A 378 -15.16 17.45 12.92
C PHE A 378 -15.24 18.17 11.58
N HIS A 379 -14.10 18.49 11.01
CA HIS A 379 -14.03 19.09 9.67
C HIS A 379 -13.25 18.17 8.73
N ILE A 380 -13.88 17.77 7.63
CA ILE A 380 -13.30 16.84 6.65
C ILE A 380 -13.20 17.53 5.30
N TYR A 381 -12.01 17.48 4.71
CA TYR A 381 -11.80 17.91 3.32
C TYR A 381 -10.86 16.95 2.58
N ASN A 382 -10.84 17.02 1.26
CA ASN A 382 -9.86 16.33 0.44
C ASN A 382 -8.80 17.31 -0.09
N CYS A 383 -7.62 16.81 -0.41
CA CYS A 383 -6.49 17.64 -0.87
C CYS A 383 -6.82 18.49 -2.11
N ALA A 384 -7.72 18.00 -2.98
CA ALA A 384 -8.16 18.74 -4.17
C ALA A 384 -9.05 19.95 -3.85
N ASN A 385 -9.60 20.02 -2.65
CA ASN A 385 -10.47 21.10 -2.18
C ASN A 385 -9.88 21.84 -0.97
N TYR A 386 -8.57 21.68 -0.76
CA TYR A 386 -7.88 22.39 0.32
C TYR A 386 -7.89 23.90 0.05
N LYS A 387 -8.17 24.65 1.09
CA LYS A 387 -7.91 26.09 1.20
C LYS A 387 -7.43 26.39 2.62
N ASP A 388 -6.91 27.57 2.88
CA ASP A 388 -6.60 28.03 4.22
C ASP A 388 -7.90 28.29 4.98
N TYR A 389 -8.38 27.29 5.72
CA TYR A 389 -9.57 27.42 6.55
C TYR A 389 -9.25 28.20 7.82
N ASP A 390 -10.14 29.12 8.21
CA ASP A 390 -10.00 29.91 9.43
C ASP A 390 -10.60 29.17 10.64
N TYR A 391 -9.73 28.57 11.45
CA TYR A 391 -10.11 27.88 12.68
C TYR A 391 -10.10 28.80 13.93
N SER A 392 -10.08 30.11 13.78
CA SER A 392 -10.00 31.06 14.90
C SER A 392 -11.24 31.09 15.79
N LYS A 393 -12.43 30.79 15.26
CA LYS A 393 -13.69 30.78 16.02
C LYS A 393 -13.82 29.56 16.93
N LYS A 394 -13.64 28.39 16.34
CA LYS A 394 -13.59 27.09 17.01
C LYS A 394 -12.77 26.14 16.15
N ARG A 395 -11.74 25.55 16.73
CA ARG A 395 -10.97 24.53 16.05
C ARG A 395 -11.67 23.17 16.19
N PRO A 396 -12.06 22.52 15.09
CA PRO A 396 -12.58 21.15 15.11
C PRO A 396 -11.44 20.12 15.10
N VAL A 397 -11.77 18.83 15.21
CA VAL A 397 -10.87 17.77 14.76
C VAL A 397 -10.80 17.84 13.23
N VAL A 398 -9.60 18.07 12.70
CA VAL A 398 -9.39 18.25 11.26
C VAL A 398 -8.91 16.97 10.62
N MET A 399 -9.62 16.52 9.60
CA MET A 399 -9.32 15.30 8.85
C MET A 399 -9.14 15.60 7.37
N GLU A 400 -8.06 15.09 6.80
CA GLU A 400 -7.77 15.23 5.39
C GLU A 400 -7.81 13.87 4.68
N ALA A 401 -8.60 13.78 3.61
CA ALA A 401 -8.59 12.69 2.67
C ALA A 401 -7.68 13.04 1.48
N SER A 402 -6.56 12.34 1.31
CA SER A 402 -5.53 12.69 0.34
C SER A 402 -5.23 11.55 -0.63
N THR A 403 -5.15 11.87 -1.93
CA THR A 403 -4.73 10.92 -2.96
C THR A 403 -3.23 10.95 -3.21
N THR A 404 -2.54 12.01 -2.78
CA THR A 404 -1.11 12.23 -3.03
C THR A 404 -0.46 12.99 -1.87
N PRO A 405 0.87 12.92 -1.71
CA PRO A 405 1.61 13.64 -0.67
C PRO A 405 1.86 15.11 -1.03
N PHE A 406 0.86 15.84 -1.54
CA PHE A 406 1.00 17.26 -1.84
C PHE A 406 1.00 18.13 -0.58
N LYS A 407 1.39 19.40 -0.76
CA LYS A 407 1.40 20.40 0.30
C LYS A 407 -0.01 20.50 0.92
N GLN A 408 -0.07 20.37 2.21
CA GLN A 408 -1.30 20.18 2.95
C GLN A 408 -1.35 21.15 4.12
N GLY A 409 -2.57 21.47 4.53
CA GLY A 409 -2.79 22.18 5.76
C GLY A 409 -2.50 21.34 7.00
N GLU A 410 -2.50 21.97 8.15
CA GLU A 410 -2.44 21.26 9.43
C GLU A 410 -3.72 20.44 9.60
N CYS A 411 -3.57 19.12 9.70
CA CYS A 411 -4.64 18.20 10.02
C CYS A 411 -4.25 17.29 11.20
N ASP A 412 -5.24 16.87 11.97
CA ASP A 412 -5.04 15.95 13.08
C ASP A 412 -4.94 14.52 12.58
N ILE A 413 -5.73 14.17 11.56
CA ILE A 413 -5.81 12.84 10.99
C ILE A 413 -5.75 12.92 9.47
N LYS A 414 -5.02 11.99 8.88
CA LYS A 414 -4.83 11.92 7.45
C LYS A 414 -5.15 10.55 6.90
N PHE A 415 -6.03 10.50 5.91
CA PHE A 415 -6.30 9.30 5.14
C PHE A 415 -5.58 9.36 3.82
N PHE A 416 -4.93 8.28 3.45
CA PHE A 416 -4.45 8.11 2.10
C PHE A 416 -5.50 7.35 1.29
N ILE A 417 -6.02 8.02 0.25
CA ILE A 417 -6.86 7.42 -0.76
C ILE A 417 -5.97 7.21 -1.97
N ARG A 418 -5.73 5.98 -2.38
CA ARG A 418 -5.09 5.71 -3.65
C ARG A 418 -6.15 5.70 -4.75
N GLU A 419 -5.94 6.57 -5.71
CA GLU A 419 -6.67 6.54 -6.96
C GLU A 419 -6.58 5.16 -7.61
N ARG A 420 -7.73 4.57 -7.94
CA ARG A 420 -7.81 3.38 -8.76
C ARG A 420 -9.01 3.44 -9.66
N ASN A 421 -8.86 2.80 -10.82
CA ASN A 421 -9.79 2.77 -11.92
C ASN A 421 -11.24 2.73 -11.47
N PHE A 422 -12.06 3.55 -12.09
CA PHE A 422 -13.51 3.60 -11.91
C PHE A 422 -14.21 2.24 -12.07
N ASP A 423 -13.60 1.29 -12.75
CA ASP A 423 -14.08 -0.10 -12.85
C ASP A 423 -14.13 -0.84 -11.50
N ASN A 424 -13.38 -0.37 -10.50
CA ASN A 424 -13.42 -0.91 -9.14
C ASN A 424 -14.65 -0.47 -8.34
N SER A 425 -15.48 0.43 -8.86
CA SER A 425 -16.76 0.79 -8.25
C SER A 425 -17.70 -0.40 -8.07
N VAL A 426 -17.55 -1.43 -8.90
CA VAL A 426 -18.31 -2.68 -8.78
C VAL A 426 -17.78 -3.56 -7.65
N SER A 427 -16.47 -3.57 -7.40
CA SER A 427 -15.88 -4.26 -6.25
C SER A 427 -16.11 -3.50 -4.94
N ALA A 428 -16.28 -2.17 -5.00
CA ALA A 428 -16.71 -1.34 -3.88
C ALA A 428 -18.02 -1.83 -3.26
N LYS A 429 -18.95 -2.31 -4.06
CA LYS A 429 -20.25 -2.84 -3.60
C LYS A 429 -20.14 -4.07 -2.70
N LYS A 430 -18.99 -4.68 -2.55
CA LYS A 430 -18.86 -5.98 -1.88
C LYS A 430 -18.00 -5.96 -0.62
N ASN A 431 -17.15 -4.94 -0.42
CA ASN A 431 -16.09 -4.99 0.59
C ASN A 431 -15.95 -3.69 1.40
N PHE A 432 -17.06 -3.07 1.81
CA PHE A 432 -17.00 -1.83 2.62
C PHE A 432 -16.21 -2.02 3.92
N GLY A 433 -16.28 -3.21 4.52
CA GLY A 433 -15.53 -3.56 5.72
C GLY A 433 -14.01 -3.51 5.52
N ASP A 434 -13.51 -3.72 4.31
CA ASP A 434 -12.08 -3.67 4.01
C ASP A 434 -11.53 -2.23 4.02
N TRP A 435 -12.41 -1.22 4.01
CA TRP A 435 -12.04 0.20 3.93
C TRP A 435 -12.28 0.97 5.22
N THR A 436 -12.63 0.29 6.29
CA THR A 436 -12.73 0.90 7.62
C THR A 436 -11.40 1.56 8.02
N LEU A 437 -11.46 2.52 8.93
CA LEU A 437 -10.26 3.24 9.36
C LEU A 437 -9.26 2.36 10.10
N ASP A 438 -9.72 1.28 10.72
CA ASP A 438 -8.86 0.27 11.36
C ASP A 438 -8.10 -0.56 10.34
N ASN A 439 -8.74 -0.84 9.22
CA ASN A 439 -8.14 -1.60 8.15
C ASN A 439 -7.47 -0.64 7.17
N GLN A 440 -6.26 -0.19 7.49
CA GLN A 440 -5.48 0.78 6.71
C GLN A 440 -4.99 0.21 5.38
N THR A 441 -5.80 -0.61 4.69
CA THR A 441 -5.46 -1.04 3.34
C THR A 441 -5.38 0.17 2.42
N LEU A 442 -4.22 0.33 1.83
CA LEU A 442 -3.80 1.43 0.98
C LEU A 442 -4.58 1.54 -0.35
N LEU A 443 -5.64 0.75 -0.55
CA LEU A 443 -6.35 0.61 -1.82
C LEU A 443 -7.84 0.95 -1.64
N ARG A 444 -8.11 2.18 -1.22
CA ARG A 444 -9.49 2.69 -1.27
C ARG A 444 -9.80 3.08 -2.70
N PRO A 445 -10.96 2.71 -3.26
CA PRO A 445 -11.36 3.24 -4.53
C PRO A 445 -11.55 4.75 -4.39
N TYR A 446 -11.17 5.47 -5.41
CA TYR A 446 -11.57 6.86 -5.59
C TYR A 446 -13.09 6.85 -5.74
N GLY A 447 -13.77 7.35 -4.74
CA GLY A 447 -15.22 7.26 -4.64
C GLY A 447 -15.93 8.42 -5.31
N PRO A 448 -17.27 8.38 -5.33
CA PRO A 448 -18.10 9.46 -5.79
C PRO A 448 -18.16 10.61 -4.78
N GLY A 449 -17.01 11.05 -4.29
CA GLY A 449 -16.86 12.16 -3.37
C GLY A 449 -16.65 11.78 -1.91
N ILE A 450 -16.32 12.78 -1.12
CA ILE A 450 -15.80 12.65 0.24
C ILE A 450 -16.73 11.91 1.22
N MET A 451 -18.04 11.90 0.97
CA MET A 451 -18.99 11.12 1.79
C MET A 451 -18.62 9.64 1.78
N TYR A 452 -18.31 9.08 0.61
CA TYR A 452 -17.98 7.67 0.41
C TYR A 452 -16.50 7.37 0.65
N GLU A 453 -15.65 8.38 0.51
CA GLU A 453 -14.21 8.23 0.69
C GLU A 453 -13.82 8.22 2.17
N ALA A 454 -14.47 9.04 2.99
CA ALA A 454 -14.05 9.28 4.37
C ALA A 454 -15.20 9.32 5.39
N VAL A 455 -16.30 10.03 5.10
CA VAL A 455 -17.30 10.37 6.13
C VAL A 455 -18.01 9.16 6.70
N PHE A 456 -18.49 8.25 5.87
CA PHE A 456 -19.18 7.05 6.35
C PHE A 456 -18.28 6.14 7.18
N TYR A 457 -17.01 6.05 6.84
CA TYR A 457 -16.02 5.30 7.60
C TYR A 457 -15.64 5.99 8.91
N LEU A 458 -15.67 7.34 8.94
CA LEU A 458 -15.51 8.08 10.18
C LEU A 458 -16.69 7.82 11.12
N LEU A 459 -17.93 7.92 10.65
CA LEU A 459 -19.13 7.68 11.46
C LEU A 459 -19.11 6.28 12.09
N GLN A 460 -18.77 5.27 11.29
CA GLN A 460 -18.61 3.90 11.74
C GLN A 460 -17.51 3.81 12.81
N HIS A 461 -16.35 4.40 12.56
CA HIS A 461 -15.21 4.36 13.46
C HIS A 461 -15.47 5.05 14.81
N LEU A 462 -16.18 6.18 14.78
CA LEU A 462 -16.61 6.91 15.98
C LEU A 462 -17.67 6.16 16.79
N GLY A 463 -18.33 5.15 16.21
CA GLY A 463 -19.43 4.40 16.84
C GLY A 463 -20.75 5.16 16.90
N VAL A 464 -20.96 6.15 16.02
CA VAL A 464 -22.19 6.93 15.96
C VAL A 464 -23.37 6.03 15.64
N SER A 465 -24.47 6.14 16.39
CA SER A 465 -25.67 5.31 16.21
C SER A 465 -26.67 5.86 15.20
N GLU A 466 -26.65 7.18 14.98
CA GLU A 466 -27.53 7.86 14.03
C GLU A 466 -26.81 9.05 13.38
N ALA A 467 -26.88 9.15 12.05
CA ALA A 467 -26.33 10.27 11.31
C ALA A 467 -27.38 10.91 10.43
N THR A 468 -27.61 12.21 10.60
CA THR A 468 -28.54 13.00 9.77
C THR A 468 -27.74 13.91 8.84
N THR A 469 -27.88 13.74 7.53
CA THR A 469 -27.18 14.53 6.53
C THR A 469 -28.00 15.72 6.05
N ILE A 470 -27.37 16.90 5.98
CA ILE A 470 -27.95 18.16 5.50
C ILE A 470 -27.08 18.68 4.36
N GLY A 471 -27.69 19.08 3.24
CA GLY A 471 -26.97 19.56 2.08
C GLY A 471 -26.24 18.45 1.28
N TRP A 472 -26.55 17.18 1.52
CA TRP A 472 -26.03 16.08 0.71
C TRP A 472 -26.94 15.84 -0.49
N ASP A 473 -26.75 16.64 -1.54
CA ASP A 473 -27.68 16.72 -2.67
C ASP A 473 -27.38 15.69 -3.76
N ASN A 474 -26.13 15.56 -4.16
CA ASN A 474 -25.63 14.55 -5.12
C ASN A 474 -26.50 14.34 -6.38
N LYS A 475 -27.25 15.37 -6.79
CA LYS A 475 -28.05 15.35 -8.00
C LYS A 475 -27.44 16.29 -9.02
N LEU A 476 -27.22 15.79 -10.24
CA LEU A 476 -26.92 16.65 -11.36
C LEU A 476 -28.06 17.67 -11.53
N LEU A 477 -27.72 18.94 -11.46
CA LEU A 477 -28.64 19.98 -11.84
C LEU A 477 -28.88 19.93 -13.34
N PRO A 478 -30.07 20.33 -13.84
CA PRO A 478 -30.33 20.41 -15.29
C PRO A 478 -29.25 21.21 -16.00
N GLU A 479 -28.98 20.87 -17.26
CA GLU A 479 -28.05 21.60 -18.11
C GLU A 479 -28.35 23.10 -18.07
N GLY A 480 -27.39 23.95 -17.66
CA GLY A 480 -27.55 25.38 -17.48
C GLY A 480 -27.89 25.83 -16.06
N ALA A 481 -27.97 24.93 -15.08
CA ALA A 481 -28.10 25.32 -13.68
C ALA A 481 -26.74 25.75 -13.10
N ASP A 482 -26.70 26.94 -12.50
CA ASP A 482 -25.46 27.61 -12.07
C ASP A 482 -24.86 27.07 -10.75
N GLN A 483 -25.41 26.02 -10.11
CA GLN A 483 -25.01 25.64 -8.75
C GLN A 483 -25.02 24.13 -8.49
N GLN A 484 -23.85 23.54 -8.36
CA GLN A 484 -23.68 22.20 -7.78
C GLN A 484 -23.40 22.23 -6.28
N HIS A 485 -22.78 23.33 -5.81
CA HIS A 485 -22.52 23.60 -4.42
C HIS A 485 -23.09 24.97 -4.06
N PHE A 486 -23.39 25.20 -2.79
CA PHE A 486 -23.91 26.49 -2.34
C PHE A 486 -22.95 27.65 -2.64
N TYR A 487 -21.65 27.39 -2.72
CA TYR A 487 -20.61 28.39 -3.01
C TYR A 487 -20.36 28.62 -4.50
N ASP A 488 -20.96 27.87 -5.40
CA ASP A 488 -20.83 28.07 -6.86
C ASP A 488 -21.61 29.31 -7.33
N LYS A 489 -22.42 29.88 -6.49
CA LYS A 489 -23.21 31.07 -6.80
C LYS A 489 -22.30 32.25 -7.13
N LYS A 490 -22.55 32.90 -8.27
CA LYS A 490 -21.81 34.09 -8.69
C LYS A 490 -21.87 35.18 -7.62
N GLY A 491 -20.69 35.63 -7.14
CA GLY A 491 -20.56 36.58 -6.06
C GLY A 491 -20.66 35.99 -4.65
N SER A 492 -20.56 34.68 -4.51
CA SER A 492 -20.42 34.04 -3.20
C SER A 492 -19.17 34.56 -2.48
N GLU A 493 -19.32 34.94 -1.20
CA GLU A 493 -18.20 35.28 -0.31
C GLU A 493 -17.34 34.06 0.07
N TYR A 494 -17.85 32.86 -0.17
CA TYR A 494 -17.13 31.61 0.10
C TYR A 494 -16.19 31.32 -1.05
N ASN A 495 -14.91 31.52 -0.84
CA ASN A 495 -13.87 31.24 -1.84
C ASN A 495 -13.88 29.78 -2.24
N LYS A 496 -13.77 29.53 -3.55
CA LYS A 496 -13.48 28.21 -4.07
C LYS A 496 -12.12 27.76 -3.56
N ALA A 497 -12.01 26.49 -3.24
CA ALA A 497 -10.71 25.87 -3.02
C ALA A 497 -9.84 26.07 -4.27
N GLU A 498 -8.59 26.47 -4.10
CA GLU A 498 -7.64 26.46 -5.21
C GLU A 498 -7.36 25.00 -5.58
N PHE A 499 -7.69 24.63 -6.82
CA PHE A 499 -7.31 23.32 -7.34
C PHE A 499 -5.79 23.26 -7.46
N ILE A 500 -5.16 22.42 -6.65
CA ILE A 500 -3.69 22.21 -6.66
C ILE A 500 -3.26 21.29 -7.82
N HIS A 501 -4.09 21.04 -8.81
CA HIS A 501 -3.70 20.27 -9.99
C HIS A 501 -3.02 21.16 -11.03
N SER A 502 -1.78 20.83 -11.35
CA SER A 502 -0.91 21.52 -12.33
C SER A 502 -1.38 21.47 -13.79
N ASN A 503 -2.56 20.93 -14.09
CA ASN A 503 -3.12 20.87 -15.43
C ASN A 503 -4.48 21.55 -15.47
N GLU A 504 -4.48 22.85 -15.68
CA GLU A 504 -5.69 23.68 -15.83
C GLU A 504 -6.67 23.21 -16.94
N VAL A 505 -6.17 22.51 -17.94
CA VAL A 505 -7.00 22.03 -19.07
C VAL A 505 -7.84 20.80 -18.68
N ALA A 506 -7.36 19.98 -17.77
CA ALA A 506 -8.07 18.79 -17.30
C ALA A 506 -9.21 19.12 -16.30
N ALA A 507 -9.12 20.25 -15.60
CA ALA A 507 -10.05 20.56 -14.50
C ALA A 507 -11.47 20.83 -14.98
N ASN A 508 -11.67 21.48 -16.13
CA ASN A 508 -13.01 21.82 -16.64
C ASN A 508 -13.66 20.66 -17.39
N GLU A 509 -12.93 19.88 -18.17
CA GLU A 509 -13.46 18.71 -18.88
C GLU A 509 -13.65 17.49 -17.97
N VAL A 510 -12.75 17.29 -17.02
CA VAL A 510 -12.86 16.21 -16.02
C VAL A 510 -14.00 16.49 -15.04
N ALA A 511 -14.27 17.75 -14.66
CA ALA A 511 -15.32 18.06 -13.71
C ALA A 511 -16.71 17.66 -14.22
N VAL A 512 -17.04 17.93 -15.48
CA VAL A 512 -18.37 17.60 -16.04
C VAL A 512 -18.53 16.09 -16.25
N GLY A 513 -17.53 15.41 -16.75
CA GLY A 513 -17.53 13.95 -16.89
C GLY A 513 -17.53 13.22 -15.54
N THR A 514 -16.81 13.74 -14.55
CA THR A 514 -16.69 13.18 -13.21
C THR A 514 -18.02 13.23 -12.45
N LEU A 515 -18.76 14.34 -12.53
CA LEU A 515 -20.03 14.50 -11.79
C LEU A 515 -21.13 13.58 -12.32
N SER A 516 -21.26 13.44 -13.64
CA SER A 516 -22.16 12.46 -14.23
C SER A 516 -21.80 11.03 -13.83
N HIS A 517 -20.52 10.74 -13.74
CA HIS A 517 -20.02 9.46 -13.31
C HIS A 517 -20.23 9.24 -11.80
N GLU A 518 -19.96 10.25 -10.98
CA GLU A 518 -20.22 10.23 -9.53
C GLU A 518 -21.72 10.01 -9.24
N GLU A 519 -22.64 10.65 -9.97
CA GLU A 519 -24.09 10.41 -9.82
C GLU A 519 -24.44 8.96 -10.12
N ASN A 520 -23.95 8.41 -11.20
CA ASN A 520 -24.22 7.02 -11.59
C ASN A 520 -23.67 6.01 -10.56
N ILE A 521 -22.48 6.26 -10.02
CA ILE A 521 -21.90 5.44 -8.97
C ILE A 521 -22.73 5.58 -7.69
N THR A 522 -23.11 6.80 -7.32
CA THR A 522 -23.92 7.07 -6.13
C THR A 522 -25.25 6.33 -6.19
N LEU A 523 -25.98 6.44 -7.31
CA LEU A 523 -27.24 5.72 -7.55
C LEU A 523 -27.05 4.19 -7.44
N GLY A 524 -25.89 3.70 -7.85
CA GLY A 524 -25.58 2.28 -7.84
C GLY A 524 -25.16 1.71 -6.48
N VAL A 525 -24.69 2.53 -5.54
CA VAL A 525 -24.07 2.04 -4.28
C VAL A 525 -24.65 2.61 -2.99
N ILE A 526 -25.44 3.69 -3.08
CA ILE A 526 -25.92 4.39 -1.87
C ILE A 526 -26.74 3.48 -0.95
N ASP A 527 -27.58 2.62 -1.52
CA ASP A 527 -28.39 1.67 -0.76
C ASP A 527 -27.51 0.59 -0.11
N ASP A 528 -26.47 0.14 -0.81
CA ASP A 528 -25.54 -0.87 -0.27
C ASP A 528 -24.72 -0.28 0.88
N TRP A 529 -24.30 0.98 0.79
CA TRP A 529 -23.64 1.70 1.89
C TRP A 529 -24.54 1.92 3.07
N TYR A 530 -25.79 2.28 2.83
CA TYR A 530 -26.79 2.42 3.89
C TYR A 530 -26.98 1.11 4.66
N GLU A 531 -27.18 0.00 3.95
CA GLU A 531 -27.35 -1.32 4.55
C GLU A 531 -26.09 -1.72 5.35
N TRP A 532 -24.90 -1.45 4.82
CA TRP A 532 -23.65 -1.71 5.52
C TRP A 532 -23.54 -0.85 6.80
N LEU A 533 -23.73 0.45 6.73
CA LEU A 533 -23.68 1.33 7.90
C LEU A 533 -24.67 0.89 8.96
N LYS A 534 -25.85 0.45 8.56
CA LYS A 534 -26.87 -0.08 9.46
C LYS A 534 -26.43 -1.37 10.15
N THR A 535 -25.74 -2.26 9.45
CA THR A 535 -25.14 -3.46 10.07
C THR A 535 -24.03 -3.11 11.05
N GLU A 536 -23.32 -2.02 10.82
CA GLU A 536 -22.30 -1.45 11.71
C GLU A 536 -22.90 -0.65 12.88
N GLY A 537 -24.22 -0.52 12.96
CA GLY A 537 -24.93 0.12 14.05
C GLY A 537 -25.24 1.61 13.87
N CYS A 538 -25.06 2.17 12.65
CA CYS A 538 -25.35 3.56 12.35
C CYS A 538 -26.54 3.70 11.39
N GLU A 539 -27.63 4.28 11.85
CA GLU A 539 -28.81 4.61 11.04
C GLU A 539 -28.58 5.95 10.31
N LEU A 540 -28.76 5.95 8.99
CA LEU A 540 -28.59 7.16 8.15
C LEU A 540 -29.95 7.81 7.88
N LYS A 541 -30.03 9.14 8.04
CA LYS A 541 -31.18 9.97 7.69
C LYS A 541 -30.78 11.08 6.74
N ILE A 542 -31.66 11.48 5.87
CA ILE A 542 -31.40 12.49 4.83
C ILE A 542 -32.45 13.60 4.91
N VAL A 543 -31.99 14.85 5.00
CA VAL A 543 -32.82 16.06 4.94
C VAL A 543 -32.98 16.55 3.50
N SER A 544 -31.92 16.44 2.68
CA SER A 544 -31.94 16.98 1.32
C SER A 544 -33.00 16.36 0.44
N ARG A 545 -33.83 17.23 -0.17
CA ARG A 545 -34.82 16.85 -1.20
C ARG A 545 -34.19 16.46 -2.54
N LEU A 546 -32.94 16.87 -2.77
CA LEU A 546 -32.21 16.62 -4.02
C LEU A 546 -31.33 15.37 -3.97
N ASN A 547 -31.25 14.68 -2.82
CA ASN A 547 -30.48 13.45 -2.72
C ASN A 547 -31.17 12.31 -3.48
N PRO A 548 -30.46 11.56 -4.34
CA PRO A 548 -31.03 10.51 -5.17
C PRO A 548 -31.25 9.17 -4.45
N ALA A 549 -30.99 9.10 -3.14
CA ALA A 549 -31.14 7.87 -2.37
C ALA A 549 -32.52 7.22 -2.52
N SER A 550 -32.55 5.92 -2.41
CA SER A 550 -33.79 5.16 -2.47
C SER A 550 -34.73 5.50 -1.33
N LYS A 551 -35.99 5.04 -1.45
CA LYS A 551 -37.00 5.17 -0.38
C LYS A 551 -36.69 4.36 0.87
N LYS A 552 -35.66 3.54 0.88
CA LYS A 552 -35.22 2.77 2.04
C LYS A 552 -34.60 3.66 3.12
N ILE A 553 -33.93 4.73 2.72
CA ILE A 553 -33.28 5.64 3.65
C ILE A 553 -34.31 6.66 4.17
N THR A 554 -34.41 6.78 5.48
CA THR A 554 -35.35 7.67 6.15
C THR A 554 -35.09 9.12 5.76
N ARG A 555 -36.15 9.82 5.28
CA ARG A 555 -36.11 11.26 5.06
C ARG A 555 -36.76 11.99 6.20
N VAL A 556 -36.10 13.06 6.66
CA VAL A 556 -36.55 13.88 7.77
C VAL A 556 -36.63 15.34 7.36
N GLU A 557 -37.52 16.09 7.99
CA GLU A 557 -37.59 17.54 7.94
C GLU A 557 -36.95 18.11 9.22
N LEU A 558 -36.30 19.28 9.12
CA LEU A 558 -35.66 19.97 10.25
C LEU A 558 -36.62 20.93 10.93
#